data_f0975b2a2d80eb4b824b7ab5422c8e0d
#
_entry.id   f0975b2a2d80eb4b824b7ab5422c8e0d
#
_cell.length_a   1.000
_cell.length_b   1.000
_cell.length_c   1.000
_cell.angle_alpha   90.00
_cell.angle_beta   90.00
_cell.angle_gamma   90.00
#
_symmetry.space_group_name_H-M   'P 1'
#
loop_
_entity.id
_entity.type
_entity.pdbx_description
1 polymer ?
#
loop_
_entity_poly.entity_id
_entity_poly.type
_entity_poly.pdbx_seq_one_letter_code
_entity_poly.pdbx_strand_id
1 'polypeptide(L)'
;MIKTNLSVCMLLVTILLLSWSVQAETLPQHSEDAHLGVATCASSVCHGSIVPRSSSSVLQNEYVVWSRLDSHRNAYNILLSEESRWIATNLGLENAHEAEVCLDCHA
;
A
#
# COMPACT_ATOMS: atom_id res chain seq x y z
N MET A 1 22.19 -34.13 -40.06
CA MET A 1 20.93 -33.47 -40.34
C MET A 1 19.98 -33.77 -39.17
N ILE A 2 19.73 -32.79 -38.30
CA ILE A 2 18.84 -32.93 -37.14
C ILE A 2 17.41 -32.76 -37.71
N LYS A 3 16.67 -33.87 -37.78
CA LYS A 3 15.23 -33.81 -38.06
C LYS A 3 14.56 -33.26 -36.78
N THR A 4 14.44 -31.94 -36.68
CA THR A 4 13.56 -31.31 -35.68
C THR A 4 12.15 -31.78 -35.97
N ASN A 5 11.60 -32.62 -35.11
CA ASN A 5 10.23 -33.10 -35.23
C ASN A 5 9.29 -31.89 -35.15
N LEU A 6 8.50 -31.69 -36.18
CA LEU A 6 7.48 -30.64 -36.29
C LEU A 6 6.60 -30.59 -35.02
N SER A 7 6.40 -31.75 -34.43
CA SER A 7 5.67 -31.92 -33.15
C SER A 7 6.35 -31.20 -31.95
N VAL A 8 7.68 -31.23 -31.87
CA VAL A 8 8.45 -30.54 -30.80
C VAL A 8 8.41 -29.02 -31.01
N CYS A 9 8.51 -28.56 -32.26
CA CYS A 9 8.36 -27.13 -32.59
C CYS A 9 6.95 -26.62 -32.23
N MET A 10 5.90 -27.37 -32.56
CA MET A 10 4.54 -26.99 -32.19
C MET A 10 4.35 -26.95 -30.66
N LEU A 11 4.94 -27.90 -29.93
CA LEU A 11 4.84 -27.93 -28.46
C LEU A 11 5.57 -26.75 -27.81
N LEU A 12 6.71 -26.35 -28.33
CA LEU A 12 7.45 -25.17 -27.88
C LEU A 12 6.71 -23.87 -28.19
N VAL A 13 6.07 -23.75 -29.35
CA VAL A 13 5.26 -22.59 -29.70
C VAL A 13 4.02 -22.48 -28.84
N THR A 14 3.36 -23.60 -28.50
CA THR A 14 2.20 -23.57 -27.60
C THR A 14 2.58 -23.19 -26.17
N ILE A 15 3.74 -23.65 -25.66
CA ILE A 15 4.26 -23.24 -24.34
C ILE A 15 4.60 -21.76 -24.33
N LEU A 16 5.20 -21.22 -25.39
CA LEU A 16 5.49 -19.79 -25.49
C LEU A 16 4.24 -18.92 -25.58
N LEU A 17 3.18 -19.39 -26.22
CA LEU A 17 1.91 -18.65 -26.33
C LEU A 17 1.08 -18.72 -25.04
N LEU A 18 1.33 -19.70 -24.16
CA LEU A 18 0.70 -19.81 -22.84
C LEU A 18 1.37 -18.94 -21.77
N SER A 19 2.54 -18.37 -22.03
CA SER A 19 3.22 -17.40 -21.15
C SER A 19 2.61 -16.00 -21.24
N TRP A 20 1.29 -15.91 -21.30
CA TRP A 20 0.60 -14.63 -21.16
C TRP A 20 0.80 -14.16 -19.73
N SER A 21 1.43 -13.02 -19.62
CA SER A 21 1.69 -12.33 -18.37
C SER A 21 0.43 -12.31 -17.51
N VAL A 22 0.46 -13.01 -16.39
CA VAL A 22 -0.48 -12.78 -15.30
C VAL A 22 -0.20 -11.36 -14.82
N GLN A 23 -1.02 -10.41 -15.24
CA GLN A 23 -0.98 -9.07 -14.67
C GLN A 23 -1.60 -9.19 -13.28
N ALA A 24 -0.85 -8.78 -12.28
CA ALA A 24 -1.40 -8.64 -10.94
C ALA A 24 -2.51 -7.59 -11.00
N GLU A 25 -3.71 -7.96 -10.60
CA GLU A 25 -4.82 -7.03 -10.45
C GLU A 25 -4.48 -6.06 -9.31
N THR A 26 -4.80 -4.78 -9.50
CA THR A 26 -4.65 -3.78 -8.43
C THR A 26 -5.50 -4.18 -7.24
N LEU A 27 -4.94 -4.03 -6.04
CA LEU A 27 -5.68 -4.36 -4.81
C LEU A 27 -6.93 -3.46 -4.69
N PRO A 28 -8.04 -3.95 -4.10
CA PRO A 28 -9.29 -3.19 -3.99
C PRO A 28 -9.16 -1.86 -3.24
N GLN A 29 -8.16 -1.74 -2.37
CA GLN A 29 -7.84 -0.54 -1.59
C GLN A 29 -6.92 0.42 -2.33
N HIS A 30 -6.45 0.08 -3.54
CA HIS A 30 -5.58 0.97 -4.31
C HIS A 30 -6.28 2.29 -4.63
N SER A 31 -5.57 3.40 -4.42
CA SER A 31 -6.00 4.74 -4.78
C SER A 31 -4.92 5.42 -5.61
N GLU A 32 -5.33 6.11 -6.65
CA GLU A 32 -4.45 6.98 -7.45
C GLU A 32 -4.22 8.34 -6.76
N ASP A 33 -4.91 8.58 -5.64
CA ASP A 33 -4.80 9.83 -4.88
C ASP A 33 -3.51 9.86 -4.04
N ALA A 34 -2.97 11.06 -3.84
CA ALA A 34 -1.77 11.24 -3.03
C ALA A 34 -2.03 10.96 -1.55
N HIS A 35 -1.19 10.14 -0.94
CA HIS A 35 -1.21 9.85 0.49
C HIS A 35 -0.65 11.03 1.29
N LEU A 36 -1.53 11.89 1.82
CA LEU A 36 -1.14 13.12 2.53
C LEU A 36 -0.79 12.88 4.01
N GLY A 37 -1.12 11.70 4.52
CA GLY A 37 -0.99 11.37 5.94
C GLY A 37 -2.03 12.05 6.83
N VAL A 38 -2.36 11.38 7.92
CA VAL A 38 -3.43 11.80 8.85
C VAL A 38 -3.17 13.15 9.54
N ALA A 39 -1.90 13.54 9.70
CA ALA A 39 -1.52 14.81 10.32
C ALA A 39 -1.97 16.05 9.52
N THR A 40 -2.23 15.91 8.23
CA THR A 40 -2.73 16.99 7.37
C THR A 40 -4.08 17.52 7.86
N CYS A 41 -4.92 16.67 8.43
CA CYS A 41 -6.24 17.04 8.95
C CYS A 41 -6.23 17.37 10.47
N ALA A 42 -5.06 17.37 11.12
CA ALA A 42 -4.89 17.50 12.57
C ALA A 42 -4.91 18.95 13.09
N SER A 43 -5.31 19.92 12.30
CA SER A 43 -5.50 21.31 12.77
C SER A 43 -6.53 21.34 13.92
N SER A 44 -6.27 22.19 14.92
CA SER A 44 -7.16 22.34 16.09
C SER A 44 -8.55 22.88 15.74
N VAL A 45 -8.72 23.49 14.58
CA VAL A 45 -10.03 23.94 14.06
C VAL A 45 -10.72 22.89 13.19
N CYS A 46 -10.03 21.79 12.86
CA CYS A 46 -10.57 20.69 12.06
C CYS A 46 -10.74 19.43 12.92
N HIS A 47 -9.70 18.61 13.07
CA HIS A 47 -9.79 17.31 13.76
C HIS A 47 -8.79 17.15 14.91
N GLY A 48 -7.98 18.17 15.22
CA GLY A 48 -6.90 18.12 16.21
C GLY A 48 -7.15 18.92 17.49
N SER A 49 -8.39 19.22 17.85
CA SER A 49 -8.71 19.92 19.10
C SER A 49 -8.36 19.05 20.31
N ILE A 50 -7.61 19.61 21.27
CA ILE A 50 -7.28 18.92 22.51
C ILE A 50 -8.53 18.75 23.39
N VAL A 51 -9.45 19.71 23.33
CA VAL A 51 -10.72 19.68 24.08
C VAL A 51 -11.86 19.39 23.09
N PRO A 52 -12.64 18.33 23.33
CA PRO A 52 -13.80 18.03 22.48
C PRO A 52 -14.76 19.21 22.40
N ARG A 53 -15.28 19.48 21.20
CA ARG A 53 -16.27 20.53 20.98
C ARG A 53 -17.65 20.08 21.49
N SER A 54 -18.13 20.70 22.55
CA SER A 54 -19.42 20.35 23.16
C SER A 54 -20.66 20.90 22.42
N SER A 55 -20.46 21.85 21.52
CA SER A 55 -21.55 22.52 20.78
C SER A 55 -21.88 21.87 19.43
N SER A 56 -21.28 20.74 19.11
CA SER A 56 -21.42 20.03 17.84
C SER A 56 -21.43 18.52 18.03
N SER A 57 -22.08 17.79 17.12
CA SER A 57 -21.99 16.33 17.06
C SER A 57 -20.61 15.87 16.56
N VAL A 58 -19.83 16.76 15.95
CA VAL A 58 -18.43 16.50 15.56
C VAL A 58 -17.53 17.08 16.64
N LEU A 59 -16.81 16.23 17.35
CA LEU A 59 -16.00 16.61 18.50
C LEU A 59 -14.72 17.36 18.14
N GLN A 60 -14.26 17.23 16.90
CA GLN A 60 -13.02 17.81 16.34
C GLN A 60 -11.74 17.39 17.05
N ASN A 61 -11.76 16.32 17.82
CA ASN A 61 -10.62 15.75 18.54
C ASN A 61 -10.20 14.37 18.03
N GLU A 62 -10.68 13.99 16.86
CA GLU A 62 -10.52 12.65 16.28
C GLU A 62 -9.04 12.29 16.13
N TYR A 63 -8.21 13.22 15.65
CA TYR A 63 -6.76 13.00 15.56
C TYR A 63 -6.11 12.77 16.93
N VAL A 64 -6.54 13.52 17.96
CA VAL A 64 -5.99 13.37 19.31
C VAL A 64 -6.34 12.01 19.89
N VAL A 65 -7.58 11.55 19.69
CA VAL A 65 -8.04 10.22 20.13
C VAL A 65 -7.27 9.14 19.39
N TRP A 66 -7.21 9.21 18.06
CA TRP A 66 -6.48 8.27 17.21
C TRP A 66 -5.00 8.19 17.63
N SER A 67 -4.31 9.32 17.73
CA SER A 67 -2.88 9.35 18.05
C SER A 67 -2.53 8.79 19.42
N ARG A 68 -3.48 8.77 20.38
CA ARG A 68 -3.25 8.29 21.73
C ARG A 68 -3.73 6.87 21.97
N LEU A 69 -4.84 6.47 21.34
CA LEU A 69 -5.57 5.26 21.70
C LEU A 69 -5.62 4.22 20.59
N ASP A 70 -5.42 4.62 19.33
CA ASP A 70 -5.53 3.72 18.19
C ASP A 70 -4.16 3.12 17.81
N SER A 71 -4.09 1.81 17.65
CA SER A 71 -2.89 1.11 17.22
C SER A 71 -2.47 1.45 15.78
N HIS A 72 -3.43 1.86 14.93
CA HIS A 72 -3.16 2.23 13.54
C HIS A 72 -2.22 3.45 13.41
N ARG A 73 -2.07 4.26 14.46
CA ARG A 73 -1.07 5.34 14.48
C ARG A 73 0.36 4.88 14.18
N ASN A 74 0.63 3.60 14.37
CA ASN A 74 1.94 3.00 14.13
C ASN A 74 2.08 2.43 12.71
N ALA A 75 1.02 2.46 11.89
CA ALA A 75 1.01 1.80 10.59
C ALA A 75 2.15 2.29 9.69
N TYR A 76 2.32 3.61 9.56
CA TYR A 76 3.42 4.18 8.79
C TYR A 76 4.80 3.85 9.39
N ASN A 77 4.93 3.90 10.72
CA ASN A 77 6.21 3.65 11.38
C ASN A 77 6.74 2.23 11.15
N ILE A 78 5.86 1.26 10.97
CA ILE A 78 6.24 -0.12 10.66
C ILE A 78 6.96 -0.18 9.31
N LEU A 79 6.59 0.65 8.32
CA LEU A 79 7.24 0.68 7.02
C LEU A 79 8.73 1.09 7.09
N LEU A 80 9.14 1.75 8.18
CA LEU A 80 10.53 2.14 8.42
C LEU A 80 11.36 1.02 9.08
N SER A 81 10.74 -0.09 9.43
CA SER A 81 11.40 -1.23 10.08
C SER A 81 12.34 -1.97 9.13
N GLU A 82 13.25 -2.74 9.69
CA GLU A 82 14.16 -3.60 8.93
C GLU A 82 13.40 -4.71 8.19
N GLU A 83 12.35 -5.25 8.82
CA GLU A 83 11.49 -6.26 8.22
C GLU A 83 10.77 -5.71 6.98
N SER A 84 10.22 -4.50 7.05
CA SER A 84 9.56 -3.86 5.91
C SER A 84 10.53 -3.57 4.77
N ARG A 85 11.78 -3.21 5.07
CA ARG A 85 12.83 -3.07 4.03
C ARG A 85 13.14 -4.39 3.35
N TRP A 86 13.21 -5.47 4.13
CA TRP A 86 13.42 -6.81 3.57
C TRP A 86 12.25 -7.25 2.69
N ILE A 87 11.00 -6.99 3.11
CA ILE A 87 9.81 -7.26 2.30
C ILE A 87 9.84 -6.45 1.00
N ALA A 88 10.13 -5.14 1.07
CA ALA A 88 10.24 -4.28 -0.09
C ALA A 88 11.27 -4.82 -1.10
N THR A 89 12.45 -5.20 -0.62
CA THR A 89 13.51 -5.80 -1.45
C THR A 89 13.04 -7.05 -2.18
N ASN A 90 12.32 -7.95 -1.49
CA ASN A 90 11.78 -9.18 -2.10
C ASN A 90 10.69 -8.90 -3.14
N LEU A 91 9.98 -7.79 -3.01
CA LEU A 91 8.98 -7.33 -3.98
C LEU A 91 9.59 -6.49 -5.11
N GLY A 92 10.89 -6.22 -5.10
CA GLY A 92 11.55 -5.37 -6.08
C GLY A 92 11.24 -3.88 -5.92
N LEU A 93 10.81 -3.47 -4.72
CA LEU A 93 10.54 -2.08 -4.36
C LEU A 93 11.80 -1.45 -3.76
N GLU A 94 12.00 -0.16 -4.00
CA GLU A 94 13.15 0.57 -3.45
C GLU A 94 13.01 0.79 -1.93
N ASN A 95 11.87 1.32 -1.50
CA ASN A 95 11.56 1.61 -0.10
C ASN A 95 10.10 1.29 0.22
N ALA A 96 9.83 0.58 1.31
CA ALA A 96 8.46 0.27 1.73
C ALA A 96 7.64 1.54 2.06
N HIS A 97 8.27 2.54 2.68
CA HIS A 97 7.60 3.76 3.13
C HIS A 97 7.35 4.80 2.03
N GLU A 98 7.77 4.53 0.80
CA GLU A 98 7.55 5.37 -0.38
C GLU A 98 6.72 4.64 -1.45
N ALA A 99 6.51 3.33 -1.28
CA ALA A 99 5.78 2.52 -2.23
C ALA A 99 4.27 2.65 -2.03
N GLU A 100 3.56 3.10 -3.07
CA GLU A 100 2.10 3.27 -3.04
C GLU A 100 1.36 2.02 -2.55
N VAL A 101 1.74 0.84 -3.04
CA VAL A 101 1.16 -0.43 -2.63
C VAL A 101 1.22 -0.68 -1.12
N CYS A 102 2.19 -0.11 -0.42
CA CYS A 102 2.29 -0.16 1.03
C CYS A 102 1.48 0.98 1.68
N LEU A 103 1.57 2.19 1.10
CA LEU A 103 0.91 3.39 1.61
C LEU A 103 -0.62 3.31 1.51
N ASP A 104 -1.17 2.58 0.55
CA ASP A 104 -2.62 2.33 0.43
C ASP A 104 -3.26 1.79 1.72
N CYS A 105 -2.47 1.14 2.58
CA CYS A 105 -2.92 0.61 3.87
C CYS A 105 -2.20 1.22 5.07
N HIS A 106 -1.02 1.82 4.88
CA HIS A 106 -0.14 2.24 5.96
C HIS A 106 0.09 3.76 6.05
N ALA A 107 -0.55 4.57 5.18
CA ALA A 107 -0.46 6.03 5.24
C ALA A 107 -1.35 6.67 6.31
#